data_99cf09a4fa925e6016fb8791d6df95f7
#
_entry.id   99cf09a4fa925e6016fb8791d6df95f7
#
_cell.length_a   1.000
_cell.length_b   1.000
_cell.length_c   1.000
_cell.angle_alpha   90.00
_cell.angle_beta   90.00
_cell.angle_gamma   90.00
#
_symmetry.space_group_name_H-M   'P 1'
#
loop_
_entity.id
_entity.type
_entity.pdbx_description
1 polymer ?
#
loop_
_entity_poly.entity_id
_entity_poly.type
_entity_poly.pdbx_seq_one_letter_code
_entity_poly.pdbx_strand_id
1 'polypeptide(L)'
;MFMKHSTLAKITDSKIVAVIRGQNPEEAVQVAKGAIEGGIQTIELTYTTPQVDEVIRKLRKEDALIGAGSVLDPETALNAILLGAQFIVSPHFNKEIATLCNRHGIPYMPGCMTIREMVEAMEAGCDVLKLFPANEFDPSFIRSVNGPLPHARLMPTGGINLDNMTDWLEAGAVALGIGSDLNKAYKQGGYEAVVTLSQQYVHKC
;
A
#
# COMPACT_ATOMS: atom_id res chain seq x y z
N MET A 1 -22.06 1.87 6.34
CA MET A 1 -20.68 2.28 6.71
C MET A 1 -20.10 3.05 5.55
N PHE A 2 -19.43 4.18 5.77
CA PHE A 2 -18.84 4.95 4.68
C PHE A 2 -17.70 4.16 4.06
N MET A 3 -17.63 4.11 2.72
CA MET A 3 -16.66 3.30 1.95
C MET A 3 -15.21 3.55 2.38
N LYS A 4 -14.80 4.83 2.60
CA LYS A 4 -13.46 5.21 3.08
C LYS A 4 -13.09 4.48 4.38
N HIS A 5 -13.97 4.51 5.39
CA HIS A 5 -13.69 3.89 6.68
C HIS A 5 -13.63 2.37 6.63
N SER A 6 -14.50 1.73 5.84
CA SER A 6 -14.47 0.26 5.69
C SER A 6 -13.22 -0.21 4.96
N THR A 7 -12.76 0.56 3.96
CA THR A 7 -11.50 0.27 3.25
C THR A 7 -10.29 0.40 4.19
N LEU A 8 -10.23 1.49 4.97
CA LEU A 8 -9.15 1.70 5.94
C LEU A 8 -9.12 0.61 7.02
N ALA A 9 -10.28 0.20 7.54
CA ALA A 9 -10.37 -0.89 8.51
C ALA A 9 -9.79 -2.18 7.94
N LYS A 10 -10.19 -2.58 6.73
CA LYS A 10 -9.66 -3.78 6.06
C LYS A 10 -8.14 -3.71 5.88
N ILE A 11 -7.59 -2.54 5.48
CA ILE A 11 -6.14 -2.36 5.32
C ILE A 11 -5.42 -2.57 6.66
N THR A 12 -5.92 -1.96 7.74
CA THR A 12 -5.28 -2.04 9.06
C THR A 12 -5.48 -3.39 9.74
N ASP A 13 -6.61 -4.06 9.49
CA ASP A 13 -6.89 -5.40 10.03
C ASP A 13 -6.02 -6.47 9.33
N SER A 14 -5.82 -6.35 8.01
CA SER A 14 -4.95 -7.25 7.24
C SER A 14 -3.46 -7.02 7.48
N LYS A 15 -3.09 -5.83 7.95
CA LYS A 15 -1.72 -5.38 8.24
C LYS A 15 -0.73 -5.44 7.08
N ILE A 16 -1.09 -5.99 5.93
CA ILE A 16 -0.20 -6.13 4.76
C ILE A 16 -0.85 -5.51 3.53
N VAL A 17 -0.06 -4.70 2.83
CA VAL A 17 -0.35 -4.18 1.50
C VAL A 17 0.72 -4.72 0.54
N ALA A 18 0.32 -5.59 -0.40
CA ALA A 18 1.21 -6.07 -1.44
C ALA A 18 1.38 -5.00 -2.52
N VAL A 19 2.59 -4.45 -2.64
CA VAL A 19 2.95 -3.42 -3.62
C VAL A 19 3.47 -4.11 -4.88
N ILE A 20 2.63 -4.17 -5.90
CA ILE A 20 2.91 -4.92 -7.14
C ILE A 20 3.45 -3.98 -8.22
N ARG A 21 4.61 -4.35 -8.74
CA ARG A 21 5.26 -3.68 -9.87
C ARG A 21 5.65 -4.72 -10.91
N GLY A 22 4.83 -4.90 -11.95
CA GLY A 22 5.14 -5.80 -13.06
C GLY A 22 6.01 -5.15 -14.13
N GLN A 23 6.78 -5.97 -14.87
CA GLN A 23 7.46 -5.54 -16.10
C GLN A 23 6.48 -5.42 -17.27
N ASN A 24 5.34 -6.10 -17.16
CA ASN A 24 4.22 -6.08 -18.09
C ASN A 24 2.92 -6.38 -17.34
N PRO A 25 1.74 -6.20 -17.96
CA PRO A 25 0.45 -6.46 -17.32
C PRO A 25 0.25 -7.90 -16.84
N GLU A 26 0.72 -8.87 -17.61
CA GLU A 26 0.58 -10.29 -17.30
C GLU A 26 1.32 -10.65 -16.03
N GLU A 27 2.58 -10.21 -15.88
CA GLU A 27 3.38 -10.42 -14.67
C GLU A 27 2.69 -9.79 -13.47
N ALA A 28 2.22 -8.54 -13.58
CA ALA A 28 1.52 -7.85 -12.48
C ALA A 28 0.27 -8.60 -12.05
N VAL A 29 -0.53 -9.12 -13.01
CA VAL A 29 -1.72 -9.93 -12.72
C VAL A 29 -1.36 -11.21 -12.01
N GLN A 30 -0.32 -11.93 -12.46
CA GLN A 30 0.10 -13.19 -11.85
C GLN A 30 0.61 -12.98 -10.42
N VAL A 31 1.48 -11.99 -10.20
CA VAL A 31 1.98 -11.67 -8.86
C VAL A 31 0.84 -11.26 -7.92
N ALA A 32 -0.08 -10.41 -8.39
CA ALA A 32 -1.23 -9.98 -7.58
C ALA A 32 -2.15 -11.17 -7.23
N LYS A 33 -2.46 -12.03 -8.19
CA LYS A 33 -3.30 -13.22 -7.95
C LYS A 33 -2.62 -14.21 -7.00
N GLY A 34 -1.31 -14.46 -7.16
CA GLY A 34 -0.55 -15.30 -6.23
C GLY A 34 -0.54 -14.72 -4.81
N ALA A 35 -0.44 -13.40 -4.68
CA ALA A 35 -0.53 -12.73 -3.38
C ALA A 35 -1.92 -12.91 -2.74
N ILE A 36 -2.99 -12.75 -3.53
CA ILE A 36 -4.39 -12.94 -3.07
C ILE A 36 -4.62 -14.40 -2.66
N GLU A 37 -4.21 -15.36 -3.47
CA GLU A 37 -4.34 -16.80 -3.15
C GLU A 37 -3.54 -17.17 -1.90
N GLY A 38 -2.38 -16.53 -1.68
CA GLY A 38 -1.60 -16.66 -0.45
C GLY A 38 -2.20 -15.95 0.77
N GLY A 39 -3.37 -15.31 0.63
CA GLY A 39 -4.13 -14.70 1.73
C GLY A 39 -3.93 -13.20 1.94
N ILE A 40 -3.15 -12.51 1.09
CA ILE A 40 -3.02 -11.05 1.16
C ILE A 40 -4.24 -10.40 0.53
N GLN A 41 -5.00 -9.65 1.32
CA GLN A 41 -6.28 -9.07 0.90
C GLN A 41 -6.21 -7.61 0.42
N THR A 42 -5.02 -7.00 0.41
CA THR A 42 -4.84 -5.60 -0.02
C THR A 42 -3.70 -5.51 -1.03
N ILE A 43 -4.02 -5.08 -2.24
CA ILE A 43 -3.10 -5.03 -3.39
C ILE A 43 -2.97 -3.58 -3.88
N GLU A 44 -1.76 -3.04 -3.86
CA GLU A 44 -1.38 -1.76 -4.44
C GLU A 44 -0.74 -2.00 -5.83
N LEU A 45 -1.43 -1.63 -6.90
CA LEU A 45 -0.92 -1.71 -8.27
C LEU A 45 -0.21 -0.40 -8.64
N THR A 46 1.09 -0.45 -8.90
CA THR A 46 1.86 0.77 -9.14
C THR A 46 1.74 1.26 -10.59
N TYR A 47 1.57 2.57 -10.79
CA TYR A 47 1.55 3.22 -12.11
C TYR A 47 2.89 3.18 -12.85
N THR A 48 3.91 2.62 -12.25
CA THR A 48 5.17 2.26 -12.93
C THR A 48 5.08 0.93 -13.70
N THR A 49 4.00 0.18 -13.54
CA THR A 49 3.68 -1.00 -14.35
C THR A 49 3.11 -0.55 -15.70
N PRO A 50 3.67 -0.99 -16.84
CA PRO A 50 3.09 -0.69 -18.15
C PRO A 50 1.63 -1.14 -18.21
N GLN A 51 0.76 -0.32 -18.82
CA GLN A 51 -0.68 -0.63 -19.01
C GLN A 51 -1.40 -1.04 -17.71
N VAL A 52 -1.04 -0.45 -16.58
CA VAL A 52 -1.62 -0.76 -15.27
C VAL A 52 -3.15 -0.64 -15.25
N ASP A 53 -3.72 0.19 -16.11
CA ASP A 53 -5.17 0.35 -16.29
C ASP A 53 -5.87 -0.98 -16.61
N GLU A 54 -5.23 -1.81 -17.45
CA GLU A 54 -5.75 -3.15 -17.77
C GLU A 54 -5.65 -4.09 -16.56
N VAL A 55 -4.57 -3.98 -15.79
CA VAL A 55 -4.36 -4.77 -14.57
C VAL A 55 -5.44 -4.45 -13.54
N ILE A 56 -5.74 -3.15 -13.31
CA ILE A 56 -6.80 -2.71 -12.39
C ILE A 56 -8.16 -3.27 -12.85
N ARG A 57 -8.50 -3.15 -14.15
CA ARG A 57 -9.77 -3.68 -14.70
C ARG A 57 -9.91 -5.19 -14.53
N LYS A 58 -8.82 -5.94 -14.69
CA LYS A 58 -8.81 -7.41 -14.52
C LYS A 58 -9.02 -7.79 -13.04
N LEU A 59 -8.30 -7.11 -12.12
CA LEU A 59 -8.24 -7.50 -10.70
C LEU A 59 -9.38 -6.92 -9.85
N ARG A 60 -10.10 -5.88 -10.29
CA ARG A 60 -11.18 -5.24 -9.51
C ARG A 60 -12.35 -6.16 -9.12
N LYS A 61 -12.40 -7.38 -9.68
CA LYS A 61 -13.43 -8.39 -9.41
C LYS A 61 -12.94 -9.48 -8.44
N GLU A 62 -11.66 -9.47 -8.09
CA GLU A 62 -11.10 -10.40 -7.11
C GLU A 62 -11.62 -10.05 -5.69
N ASP A 63 -11.63 -11.03 -4.81
CA ASP A 63 -12.02 -10.83 -3.41
C ASP A 63 -10.85 -10.24 -2.60
N ALA A 64 -10.45 -9.04 -3.00
CA ALA A 64 -9.37 -8.26 -2.38
C ALA A 64 -9.60 -6.77 -2.59
N LEU A 65 -9.01 -5.93 -1.74
CA LEU A 65 -8.94 -4.50 -1.97
C LEU A 65 -7.90 -4.19 -3.04
N ILE A 66 -8.32 -3.57 -4.14
CA ILE A 66 -7.42 -3.15 -5.20
C ILE A 66 -7.26 -1.63 -5.17
N GLY A 67 -6.03 -1.18 -5.02
CA GLY A 67 -5.67 0.23 -5.02
C GLY A 67 -4.59 0.55 -6.04
N ALA A 68 -4.34 1.84 -6.22
CA ALA A 68 -3.33 2.35 -7.13
C ALA A 68 -2.20 3.03 -6.37
N GLY A 69 -0.96 2.70 -6.74
CA GLY A 69 0.26 3.26 -6.15
C GLY A 69 1.14 3.98 -7.16
N SER A 70 2.14 4.69 -6.66
CA SER A 70 3.01 5.57 -7.44
C SER A 70 2.23 6.67 -8.18
N VAL A 71 1.11 7.10 -7.60
CA VAL A 71 0.27 8.18 -8.13
C VAL A 71 0.91 9.51 -7.78
N LEU A 72 1.18 10.37 -8.79
CA LEU A 72 1.92 11.62 -8.61
C LEU A 72 1.05 12.87 -8.75
N ASP A 73 -0.12 12.75 -9.34
CA ASP A 73 -1.00 13.86 -9.72
C ASP A 73 -2.49 13.48 -9.58
N PRO A 74 -3.39 14.46 -9.49
CA PRO A 74 -4.82 14.21 -9.33
C PRO A 74 -5.48 13.58 -10.58
N GLU A 75 -4.94 13.79 -11.76
CA GLU A 75 -5.44 13.21 -13.01
C GLU A 75 -5.26 11.71 -13.01
N THR A 76 -4.07 11.25 -12.63
CA THR A 76 -3.76 9.81 -12.45
C THR A 76 -4.62 9.22 -11.32
N ALA A 77 -4.81 9.94 -10.21
CA ALA A 77 -5.68 9.50 -9.13
C ALA A 77 -7.13 9.32 -9.60
N LEU A 78 -7.66 10.30 -10.35
CA LEU A 78 -9.01 10.22 -10.89
C LEU A 78 -9.18 9.04 -11.85
N ASN A 79 -8.22 8.84 -12.76
CA ASN A 79 -8.22 7.71 -13.67
C ASN A 79 -8.28 6.38 -12.89
N ALA A 80 -7.43 6.20 -11.89
CA ALA A 80 -7.42 4.99 -11.06
C ALA A 80 -8.77 4.75 -10.36
N ILE A 81 -9.37 5.80 -9.79
CA ILE A 81 -10.68 5.72 -9.12
C ILE A 81 -11.78 5.29 -10.12
N LEU A 82 -11.80 5.88 -11.31
CA LEU A 82 -12.79 5.54 -12.36
C LEU A 82 -12.60 4.10 -12.88
N LEU A 83 -11.39 3.56 -12.83
CA LEU A 83 -11.11 2.16 -13.15
C LEU A 83 -11.53 1.18 -12.05
N GLY A 84 -11.79 1.67 -10.84
CA GLY A 84 -12.26 0.90 -9.71
C GLY A 84 -11.25 0.75 -8.56
N ALA A 85 -10.17 1.55 -8.53
CA ALA A 85 -9.29 1.58 -7.38
C ALA A 85 -10.03 2.04 -6.11
N GLN A 86 -9.84 1.31 -5.02
CA GLN A 86 -10.54 1.51 -3.75
C GLN A 86 -9.70 2.31 -2.74
N PHE A 87 -8.43 2.55 -3.04
CA PHE A 87 -7.52 3.43 -2.30
C PHE A 87 -6.41 3.93 -3.23
N ILE A 88 -5.81 5.06 -2.87
CA ILE A 88 -4.71 5.70 -3.61
C ILE A 88 -3.49 5.81 -2.70
N VAL A 89 -2.31 5.53 -3.28
CA VAL A 89 -1.01 5.65 -2.60
C VAL A 89 -0.05 6.47 -3.46
N SER A 90 0.66 7.38 -2.84
CA SER A 90 1.71 8.19 -3.50
C SER A 90 3.07 7.99 -2.83
N PRO A 91 4.18 8.28 -3.51
CA PRO A 91 5.49 8.36 -2.88
C PRO A 91 5.70 9.66 -2.09
N HIS A 92 4.82 10.65 -2.22
CA HIS A 92 4.88 11.97 -1.58
C HIS A 92 3.47 12.44 -1.20
N PHE A 93 3.38 13.49 -0.37
CA PHE A 93 2.11 14.16 -0.10
C PHE A 93 1.76 15.16 -1.22
N ASN A 94 0.53 15.11 -1.70
CA ASN A 94 -0.05 16.06 -2.63
C ASN A 94 -1.46 16.44 -2.18
N LYS A 95 -1.67 17.75 -1.90
CA LYS A 95 -2.93 18.28 -1.38
C LYS A 95 -4.10 18.14 -2.37
N GLU A 96 -3.83 18.23 -3.66
CA GLU A 96 -4.87 18.11 -4.71
C GLU A 96 -5.36 16.67 -4.83
N ILE A 97 -4.46 15.69 -4.71
CA ILE A 97 -4.84 14.26 -4.62
C ILE A 97 -5.69 14.03 -3.37
N ALA A 98 -5.29 14.57 -2.20
CA ALA A 98 -6.06 14.44 -0.96
C ALA A 98 -7.48 15.02 -1.12
N THR A 99 -7.59 16.22 -1.70
CA THR A 99 -8.88 16.87 -1.98
C THR A 99 -9.75 16.04 -2.91
N LEU A 100 -9.16 15.50 -3.99
CA LEU A 100 -9.86 14.63 -4.94
C LEU A 100 -10.35 13.34 -4.27
N CYS A 101 -9.47 12.65 -3.57
CA CYS A 101 -9.80 11.39 -2.88
C CYS A 101 -10.90 11.58 -1.83
N ASN A 102 -10.85 12.66 -1.04
CA ASN A 102 -11.90 12.99 -0.08
C ASN A 102 -13.25 13.23 -0.78
N ARG A 103 -13.27 13.93 -1.93
CA ARG A 103 -14.49 14.15 -2.74
C ARG A 103 -15.11 12.83 -3.21
N HIS A 104 -14.29 11.84 -3.55
CA HIS A 104 -14.74 10.52 -4.00
C HIS A 104 -14.95 9.51 -2.86
N GLY A 105 -14.65 9.86 -1.60
CA GLY A 105 -14.75 8.96 -0.47
C GLY A 105 -13.73 7.80 -0.49
N ILE A 106 -12.57 8.04 -1.14
CA ILE A 106 -11.48 7.08 -1.32
C ILE A 106 -10.34 7.40 -0.33
N PRO A 107 -9.78 6.43 0.40
CA PRO A 107 -8.60 6.65 1.21
C PRO A 107 -7.40 7.07 0.36
N TYR A 108 -6.66 8.06 0.84
CA TYR A 108 -5.37 8.46 0.29
C TYR A 108 -4.27 8.24 1.32
N MET A 109 -3.25 7.48 0.98
CA MET A 109 -2.09 7.18 1.80
C MET A 109 -0.83 7.79 1.19
N PRO A 110 -0.51 9.05 1.49
CA PRO A 110 0.64 9.76 0.96
C PRO A 110 1.95 9.27 1.57
N GLY A 111 3.02 9.29 0.77
CA GLY A 111 4.38 9.12 1.24
C GLY A 111 4.84 10.34 2.04
N CYS A 112 5.43 10.10 3.22
CA CYS A 112 6.00 11.10 4.09
C CYS A 112 7.33 10.60 4.65
N MET A 113 8.31 11.50 4.75
CA MET A 113 9.60 11.26 5.42
C MET A 113 9.76 12.15 6.65
N THR A 114 9.09 13.27 6.72
CA THR A 114 9.26 14.30 7.76
C THR A 114 7.98 14.52 8.56
N ILE A 115 8.13 14.99 9.80
CA ILE A 115 7.02 15.38 10.67
C ILE A 115 6.14 16.46 9.99
N ARG A 116 6.74 17.39 9.24
CA ARG A 116 5.98 18.44 8.52
C ARG A 116 5.04 17.81 7.51
N GLU A 117 5.54 16.93 6.64
CA GLU A 117 4.71 16.25 5.63
C GLU A 117 3.59 15.43 6.28
N MET A 118 3.89 14.77 7.41
CA MET A 118 2.89 13.99 8.16
C MET A 118 1.77 14.90 8.71
N VAL A 119 2.13 16.05 9.30
CA VAL A 119 1.14 17.02 9.79
C VAL A 119 0.29 17.55 8.66
N GLU A 120 0.90 18.02 7.57
CA GLU A 120 0.19 18.55 6.39
C GLU A 120 -0.75 17.50 5.77
N ALA A 121 -0.33 16.23 5.71
CA ALA A 121 -1.16 15.14 5.22
C ALA A 121 -2.36 14.86 6.14
N MET A 122 -2.15 14.83 7.46
CA MET A 122 -3.24 14.66 8.44
C MET A 122 -4.24 15.81 8.41
N GLU A 123 -3.77 17.05 8.29
CA GLU A 123 -4.62 18.25 8.12
C GLU A 123 -5.47 18.17 6.84
N ALA A 124 -4.96 17.52 5.79
CA ALA A 124 -5.68 17.25 4.56
C ALA A 124 -6.64 16.04 4.63
N GLY A 125 -6.79 15.40 5.81
CA GLY A 125 -7.70 14.28 6.04
C GLY A 125 -7.17 12.92 5.60
N CYS A 126 -5.83 12.74 5.57
CA CYS A 126 -5.21 11.44 5.35
C CYS A 126 -5.12 10.67 6.68
N ASP A 127 -5.77 9.51 6.76
CA ASP A 127 -5.91 8.73 8.00
C ASP A 127 -4.74 7.76 8.23
N VAL A 128 -4.08 7.32 7.17
CA VAL A 128 -2.89 6.46 7.19
C VAL A 128 -1.81 7.10 6.33
N LEU A 129 -0.60 7.18 6.84
CA LEU A 129 0.54 7.81 6.20
C LEU A 129 1.57 6.76 5.82
N LYS A 130 1.96 6.71 4.55
CA LYS A 130 3.03 5.85 4.09
C LYS A 130 4.38 6.44 4.53
N LEU A 131 5.13 5.75 5.39
CA LEU A 131 6.53 6.09 5.64
C LEU A 131 7.36 5.53 4.49
N PHE A 132 7.93 6.42 3.66
CA PHE A 132 8.63 6.00 2.43
C PHE A 132 9.78 6.95 2.06
N PRO A 133 10.95 6.40 1.70
CA PRO A 133 11.31 4.98 1.73
C PRO A 133 11.70 4.51 3.14
N ALA A 134 11.11 3.40 3.61
CA ALA A 134 11.28 2.95 5.00
C ALA A 134 12.68 2.36 5.30
N ASN A 135 13.42 1.92 4.28
CA ASN A 135 14.80 1.45 4.44
C ASN A 135 15.79 2.55 4.88
N GLU A 136 15.40 3.81 4.86
CA GLU A 136 16.19 4.94 5.40
C GLU A 136 15.95 5.17 6.89
N PHE A 137 15.08 4.37 7.53
CA PHE A 137 14.68 4.52 8.92
C PHE A 137 14.84 3.21 9.69
N ASP A 138 14.96 3.34 11.00
CA ASP A 138 14.84 2.25 11.96
C ASP A 138 13.39 2.17 12.46
N PRO A 139 12.85 0.98 12.84
CA PRO A 139 11.50 0.86 13.39
C PRO A 139 11.21 1.79 14.58
N SER A 140 12.22 2.13 15.40
CA SER A 140 12.08 3.10 16.49
C SER A 140 11.63 4.49 16.06
N PHE A 141 11.76 4.83 14.76
CA PHE A 141 11.27 6.09 14.20
C PHE A 141 9.76 6.25 14.39
N ILE A 142 8.98 5.16 14.28
CA ILE A 142 7.52 5.20 14.54
C ILE A 142 7.24 5.67 15.96
N ARG A 143 7.93 5.12 16.95
CA ARG A 143 7.77 5.53 18.36
C ARG A 143 8.15 6.99 18.57
N SER A 144 9.21 7.45 17.90
CA SER A 144 9.67 8.84 17.95
C SER A 144 8.64 9.79 17.34
N VAL A 145 8.00 9.42 16.24
CA VAL A 145 6.90 10.20 15.63
C VAL A 145 5.68 10.21 16.55
N ASN A 146 5.32 9.08 17.13
CA ASN A 146 4.13 8.95 17.99
C ASN A 146 4.28 9.69 19.32
N GLY A 147 5.47 10.10 19.72
CA GLY A 147 5.66 11.01 20.87
C GLY A 147 4.87 12.31 20.71
N PRO A 148 5.20 13.16 19.74
CA PRO A 148 4.44 14.39 19.47
C PRO A 148 3.13 14.18 18.69
N LEU A 149 2.97 13.09 17.94
CA LEU A 149 1.82 12.78 17.09
C LEU A 149 1.23 11.40 17.44
N PRO A 150 0.62 11.21 18.63
CA PRO A 150 0.21 9.89 19.12
C PRO A 150 -0.90 9.22 18.29
N HIS A 151 -1.56 9.98 17.43
CA HIS A 151 -2.62 9.52 16.54
C HIS A 151 -2.14 9.32 15.08
N ALA A 152 -0.86 9.58 14.78
CA ALA A 152 -0.30 9.30 13.47
C ALA A 152 -0.24 7.79 13.22
N ARG A 153 -0.86 7.34 12.13
CA ARG A 153 -0.95 5.93 11.75
C ARG A 153 -0.01 5.68 10.59
N LEU A 154 1.14 5.05 10.85
CA LEU A 154 2.21 4.88 9.87
C LEU A 154 2.17 3.49 9.21
N MET A 155 2.40 3.47 7.89
CA MET A 155 2.55 2.30 7.06
C MET A 155 3.94 2.33 6.40
N PRO A 156 4.98 1.77 7.02
CA PRO A 156 6.30 1.70 6.41
C PRO A 156 6.28 0.87 5.14
N THR A 157 6.95 1.37 4.11
CA THR A 157 7.04 0.76 2.79
C THR A 157 8.44 0.96 2.21
N GLY A 158 9.01 -0.08 1.63
CA GLY A 158 10.39 -0.11 1.12
C GLY A 158 11.35 -0.80 2.08
N GLY A 159 11.95 -1.89 1.63
CA GLY A 159 12.87 -2.70 2.43
C GLY A 159 12.19 -3.60 3.49
N ILE A 160 10.87 -3.63 3.55
CA ILE A 160 10.13 -4.53 4.44
C ILE A 160 10.16 -5.95 3.88
N ASN A 161 10.52 -6.91 4.76
CA ASN A 161 10.63 -8.33 4.44
C ASN A 161 10.25 -9.20 5.65
N LEU A 162 10.28 -10.54 5.48
CA LEU A 162 9.95 -11.47 6.56
C LEU A 162 10.84 -11.30 7.81
N ASP A 163 12.10 -10.91 7.65
CA ASP A 163 13.03 -10.83 8.78
C ASP A 163 12.76 -9.62 9.68
N ASN A 164 12.32 -8.48 9.09
CA ASN A 164 12.16 -7.22 9.83
C ASN A 164 10.71 -6.79 10.07
N MET A 165 9.71 -7.45 9.46
CA MET A 165 8.31 -7.01 9.54
C MET A 165 7.77 -6.96 10.97
N THR A 166 8.18 -7.90 11.82
CA THR A 166 7.73 -7.96 13.22
C THR A 166 8.19 -6.74 13.99
N ASP A 167 9.43 -6.29 13.81
CA ASP A 167 9.98 -5.12 14.50
C ASP A 167 9.19 -3.85 14.15
N TRP A 168 8.78 -3.71 12.88
CA TRP A 168 7.94 -2.59 12.45
C TRP A 168 6.54 -2.63 13.07
N LEU A 169 5.91 -3.81 13.13
CA LEU A 169 4.60 -3.97 13.77
C LEU A 169 4.67 -3.70 15.27
N GLU A 170 5.69 -4.22 15.97
CA GLU A 170 5.91 -3.97 17.41
C GLU A 170 6.26 -2.51 17.70
N ALA A 171 6.85 -1.79 16.74
CA ALA A 171 7.07 -0.36 16.85
C ALA A 171 5.79 0.47 16.73
N GLY A 172 4.67 -0.12 16.26
CA GLY A 172 3.37 0.54 16.13
C GLY A 172 2.94 0.84 14.69
N ALA A 173 3.57 0.21 13.68
CA ALA A 173 3.07 0.29 12.31
C ALA A 173 1.65 -0.30 12.22
N VAL A 174 0.73 0.43 11.58
CA VAL A 174 -0.66 -0.02 11.42
C VAL A 174 -0.86 -0.97 10.24
N ALA A 175 0.05 -0.92 9.27
CA ALA A 175 0.16 -1.83 8.14
C ALA A 175 1.57 -1.77 7.56
N LEU A 176 1.93 -2.70 6.68
CA LEU A 176 3.24 -2.82 6.05
C LEU A 176 3.09 -2.89 4.53
N GLY A 177 3.85 -2.08 3.80
CA GLY A 177 3.94 -2.18 2.33
C GLY A 177 5.07 -3.12 1.93
N ILE A 178 4.75 -4.29 1.40
CA ILE A 178 5.71 -5.28 0.90
C ILE A 178 5.64 -5.39 -0.62
N GLY A 179 6.76 -5.51 -1.32
CA GLY A 179 6.70 -5.57 -2.79
C GLY A 179 7.88 -6.25 -3.44
N SER A 180 9.11 -5.82 -3.16
CA SER A 180 10.30 -6.33 -3.84
C SER A 180 10.44 -7.85 -3.75
N ASP A 181 10.08 -8.44 -2.62
CA ASP A 181 10.22 -9.88 -2.38
C ASP A 181 9.21 -10.70 -3.17
N LEU A 182 7.96 -10.22 -3.32
CA LEU A 182 6.95 -10.88 -4.15
C LEU A 182 7.39 -10.93 -5.62
N ASN A 183 7.93 -9.83 -6.15
CA ASN A 183 8.44 -9.81 -7.51
C ASN A 183 9.68 -10.70 -7.69
N LYS A 184 10.58 -10.76 -6.69
CA LYS A 184 11.71 -11.70 -6.70
C LYS A 184 11.25 -13.15 -6.66
N ALA A 185 10.29 -13.48 -5.80
CA ALA A 185 9.71 -14.82 -5.70
C ALA A 185 9.12 -15.25 -7.05
N TYR A 186 8.38 -14.38 -7.72
CA TYR A 186 7.83 -14.67 -9.04
C TYR A 186 8.91 -14.96 -10.07
N LYS A 187 9.99 -14.17 -10.10
CA LYS A 187 11.12 -14.39 -11.03
C LYS A 187 11.88 -15.70 -10.78
N GLN A 188 11.92 -16.14 -9.54
CA GLN A 188 12.67 -17.36 -9.14
C GLN A 188 11.87 -18.63 -9.25
N GLY A 189 10.57 -18.59 -8.92
CA GLY A 189 9.74 -19.79 -8.82
C GLY A 189 8.30 -19.62 -9.34
N GLY A 190 8.02 -18.53 -10.05
CA GLY A 190 6.72 -18.29 -10.69
C GLY A 190 5.60 -18.05 -9.66
N TYR A 191 4.39 -18.35 -10.09
CA TYR A 191 3.16 -18.12 -9.35
C TYR A 191 3.16 -18.79 -7.96
N GLU A 192 3.51 -20.06 -7.88
CA GLU A 192 3.50 -20.85 -6.63
C GLU A 192 4.47 -20.31 -5.57
N ALA A 193 5.59 -19.74 -6.01
CA ALA A 193 6.53 -19.10 -5.08
C ALA A 193 5.94 -17.81 -4.47
N VAL A 194 5.12 -17.07 -5.22
CA VAL A 194 4.42 -15.90 -4.70
C VAL A 194 3.35 -16.33 -3.69
N VAL A 195 2.56 -17.37 -3.99
CA VAL A 195 1.56 -17.92 -3.06
C VAL A 195 2.23 -18.33 -1.75
N THR A 196 3.28 -19.14 -1.83
CA THR A 196 4.01 -19.62 -0.64
C THR A 196 4.56 -18.48 0.21
N LEU A 197 5.22 -17.51 -0.43
CA LEU A 197 5.78 -16.35 0.27
C LEU A 197 4.68 -15.50 0.93
N SER A 198 3.56 -15.31 0.24
CA SER A 198 2.43 -14.55 0.77
C SER A 198 1.80 -15.22 1.99
N GLN A 199 1.67 -16.54 1.99
CA GLN A 199 1.25 -17.32 3.16
C GLN A 199 2.18 -17.12 4.36
N GLN A 200 3.50 -17.07 4.13
CA GLN A 200 4.48 -16.81 5.19
C GLN A 200 4.29 -15.41 5.82
N TYR A 201 4.05 -14.39 4.99
CA TYR A 201 3.78 -13.03 5.47
C TYR A 201 2.49 -12.97 6.29
N VAL A 202 1.41 -13.57 5.79
CA VAL A 202 0.11 -13.58 6.49
C VAL A 202 0.19 -14.35 7.82
N HIS A 203 0.91 -15.47 7.85
CA HIS A 203 1.09 -16.26 9.09
C HIS A 203 1.90 -15.52 10.16
N LYS A 204 2.76 -14.59 9.75
CA LYS A 204 3.64 -13.85 10.66
C LYS A 204 3.00 -12.56 11.22
N CYS A 205 1.83 -12.12 10.72
CA CYS A 205 1.05 -10.98 11.19
C CYS A 205 0.11 -11.33 12.33
#